data_8348e2d654dba835e302d8271d1dd6e6
#
_entry.id   8348e2d654dba835e302d8271d1dd6e6
#
_cell.length_a   1.000
_cell.length_b   1.000
_cell.length_c   1.000
_cell.angle_alpha   90.00
_cell.angle_beta   90.00
_cell.angle_gamma   90.00
#
_symmetry.space_group_name_H-M   'P 1'
#
loop_
_entity.id
_entity.type
_entity.pdbx_description
1 polymer ?
#
loop_
_entity_poly.entity_id
_entity_poly.type
_entity_poly.pdbx_seq_one_letter_code
_entity_poly.pdbx_strand_id
1 'polypeptide(L)'
;SSIPVLTPALYESARRISTRFLATTSQVLSLAIPPRHARGEKSVVEAHKSAWPSVEAPTVSEGWAAYSAGEALLHRLATGESPRAVVTALRPRMRACLSDTIAATVSSGRSAIVVTATGEDAARCARVLEEDLGVPVALTGGEVSPEERYRIHAAATMGHVPIVVGTRSAVWVPCAKLGLIVICDDGDDRLRERRFPRCDALDVSVQRCAVEGAGLLVVSFARSVKAQALVRSGWAVSLDPVPGALRDATPRVHLHGETQAEREGASGHMRIPQAALRMIRQGLREGPVLIQVAASGYWPTVVCRRCGERARCRHCSGPLAVGSGGEVTCSWCARTSQTWRCPHCSGTELRAARVGSTRT
;
A
#
# COMPACT_ATOMS: atom_id res chain seq x y z
N SER A 1 21.19 26.85 -7.73
CA SER A 1 21.18 25.45 -8.19
C SER A 1 21.57 25.40 -9.66
N SER A 2 22.49 24.54 -10.01
CA SER A 2 22.86 24.28 -11.41
C SER A 2 21.95 23.23 -12.05
N ILE A 3 21.15 22.53 -11.24
CA ILE A 3 20.17 21.51 -11.67
C ILE A 3 18.78 22.07 -11.51
N PRO A 4 17.91 22.00 -12.54
CA PRO A 4 16.50 22.40 -12.43
C PRO A 4 15.72 21.39 -11.59
N VAL A 5 15.58 21.65 -10.29
CA VAL A 5 14.84 20.77 -9.36
C VAL A 5 13.32 20.81 -9.55
N LEU A 6 12.81 21.84 -10.21
CA LEU A 6 11.41 22.00 -10.58
C LEU A 6 11.28 22.03 -12.11
N THR A 7 10.79 20.92 -12.66
CA THR A 7 10.49 20.85 -14.09
C THR A 7 9.13 21.48 -14.40
N PRO A 8 8.89 21.99 -15.65
CA PRO A 8 7.57 22.49 -16.05
C PRO A 8 6.45 21.47 -15.83
N ALA A 9 6.69 20.20 -16.08
CA ALA A 9 5.73 19.12 -15.90
C ALA A 9 5.39 18.89 -14.42
N LEU A 10 6.42 18.93 -13.54
CA LEU A 10 6.21 18.81 -12.09
C LEU A 10 5.42 20.00 -11.55
N TYR A 11 5.74 21.22 -12.02
CA TYR A 11 4.99 22.42 -11.64
C TYR A 11 3.52 22.33 -12.05
N GLU A 12 3.24 21.95 -13.30
CA GLU A 12 1.86 21.80 -13.79
C GLU A 12 1.10 20.70 -13.02
N SER A 13 1.75 19.60 -12.71
CA SER A 13 1.17 18.55 -11.88
C SER A 13 0.83 19.06 -10.49
N ALA A 14 1.75 19.82 -9.86
CA ALA A 14 1.51 20.43 -8.55
C ALA A 14 0.36 21.45 -8.58
N ARG A 15 0.24 22.24 -9.66
CA ARG A 15 -0.86 23.18 -9.87
C ARG A 15 -2.22 22.47 -9.98
N ARG A 16 -2.29 21.36 -10.71
CA ARG A 16 -3.52 20.57 -10.84
C ARG A 16 -3.92 19.91 -9.51
N ILE A 17 -2.94 19.41 -8.76
CA ILE A 17 -3.18 18.86 -7.42
C ILE A 17 -3.63 19.95 -6.44
N SER A 18 -3.02 21.15 -6.48
CA SER A 18 -3.45 22.25 -5.62
C SER A 18 -4.90 22.65 -5.87
N THR A 19 -5.32 22.73 -7.13
CA THR A 19 -6.72 23.01 -7.48
C THR A 19 -7.66 21.91 -6.99
N ARG A 20 -7.30 20.63 -7.20
CA ARG A 20 -8.14 19.49 -6.81
C ARG A 20 -8.32 19.38 -5.29
N PHE A 21 -7.29 19.72 -4.52
CA PHE A 21 -7.29 19.59 -3.06
C PHE A 21 -7.48 20.93 -2.32
N LEU A 22 -7.87 21.98 -3.03
CA LEU A 22 -8.11 23.33 -2.48
C LEU A 22 -6.91 23.84 -1.64
N ALA A 23 -5.70 23.60 -2.17
CA ALA A 23 -4.44 24.01 -1.57
C ALA A 23 -3.77 25.11 -2.40
N THR A 24 -2.74 25.75 -1.86
CA THR A 24 -1.85 26.59 -2.66
C THR A 24 -0.81 25.74 -3.38
N THR A 25 -0.37 26.17 -4.57
CA THR A 25 0.69 25.47 -5.31
C THR A 25 1.97 25.37 -4.47
N SER A 26 2.30 26.40 -3.67
CA SER A 26 3.46 26.39 -2.77
C SER A 26 3.37 25.27 -1.72
N GLN A 27 2.20 25.03 -1.14
CA GLN A 27 2.01 23.92 -0.20
C GLN A 27 2.26 22.56 -0.86
N VAL A 28 1.79 22.37 -2.09
CA VAL A 28 2.05 21.13 -2.84
C VAL A 28 3.53 21.01 -3.21
N LEU A 29 4.16 22.06 -3.69
CA LEU A 29 5.59 22.08 -4.02
C LEU A 29 6.48 21.77 -2.82
N SER A 30 6.08 22.17 -1.61
CA SER A 30 6.82 21.82 -0.39
C SER A 30 6.81 20.32 -0.07
N LEU A 31 5.88 19.56 -0.64
CA LEU A 31 5.86 18.08 -0.57
C LEU A 31 6.67 17.46 -1.71
N ALA A 32 6.70 18.12 -2.86
CA ALA A 32 7.28 17.61 -4.09
C ALA A 32 8.80 17.78 -4.17
N ILE A 33 9.31 18.92 -3.67
CA ILE A 33 10.73 19.27 -3.82
C ILE A 33 11.44 19.07 -2.49
N PRO A 34 12.47 18.22 -2.41
CA PRO A 34 13.29 18.07 -1.21
C PRO A 34 14.12 19.33 -0.95
N PRO A 35 14.43 19.67 0.32
CA PRO A 35 15.36 20.75 0.63
C PRO A 35 16.69 20.58 -0.11
N ARG A 36 17.25 21.69 -0.62
CA ARG A 36 18.53 21.66 -1.35
C ARG A 36 19.66 21.15 -0.47
N HIS A 37 20.49 20.27 -1.04
CA HIS A 37 21.68 19.74 -0.40
C HIS A 37 22.90 19.92 -1.31
N ALA A 38 23.83 20.80 -0.94
CA ALA A 38 24.94 21.23 -1.80
C ALA A 38 25.88 20.06 -2.20
N ARG A 39 26.18 19.13 -1.26
CA ARG A 39 27.00 17.94 -1.56
C ARG A 39 26.29 17.01 -2.52
N GLY A 40 25.01 16.74 -2.28
CA GLY A 40 24.20 15.90 -3.16
C GLY A 40 24.08 16.49 -4.57
N GLU A 41 23.98 17.82 -4.70
CA GLU A 41 23.98 18.50 -5.99
C GLU A 41 25.33 18.33 -6.71
N LYS A 42 26.45 18.59 -6.01
CA LYS A 42 27.80 18.48 -6.56
C LYS A 42 28.08 17.07 -7.09
N SER A 43 27.74 16.04 -6.34
CA SER A 43 27.96 14.65 -6.74
C SER A 43 27.21 14.27 -8.03
N VAL A 44 26.00 14.83 -8.24
CA VAL A 44 25.23 14.59 -9.47
C VAL A 44 25.80 15.35 -10.68
N VAL A 45 26.26 16.59 -10.47
CA VAL A 45 26.88 17.40 -11.53
C VAL A 45 28.22 16.80 -11.99
N GLU A 46 29.00 16.26 -11.04
CA GLU A 46 30.28 15.63 -11.32
C GLU A 46 30.15 14.22 -11.91
N ALA A 47 29.00 13.56 -11.67
CA ALA A 47 28.73 12.26 -12.26
C ALA A 47 28.51 12.40 -13.77
N HIS A 48 29.38 11.75 -14.55
CA HIS A 48 29.17 11.67 -15.98
C HIS A 48 27.90 10.88 -16.27
N LYS A 49 27.07 11.40 -17.18
CA LYS A 49 25.90 10.67 -17.65
C LYS A 49 26.36 9.44 -18.42
N SER A 50 26.35 8.29 -17.79
CA SER A 50 26.50 7.01 -18.48
C SER A 50 25.17 6.66 -19.17
N ALA A 51 25.24 6.09 -20.36
CA ALA A 51 24.08 5.43 -20.92
C ALA A 51 23.58 4.35 -19.96
N TRP A 52 22.26 4.21 -19.79
CA TRP A 52 21.73 3.10 -19.02
C TRP A 52 22.20 1.78 -19.65
N PRO A 53 22.49 0.75 -18.84
CA PRO A 53 22.68 -0.59 -19.37
C PRO A 53 21.49 -0.97 -20.25
N SER A 54 21.76 -1.67 -21.34
CA SER A 54 20.69 -2.13 -22.23
C SER A 54 19.82 -3.14 -21.49
N VAL A 55 18.52 -2.89 -21.45
CA VAL A 55 17.51 -3.83 -20.94
C VAL A 55 16.73 -4.32 -22.14
N GLU A 56 16.66 -5.62 -22.32
CA GLU A 56 15.84 -6.21 -23.36
C GLU A 56 14.36 -6.27 -22.94
N ALA A 57 13.47 -5.95 -23.84
CA ALA A 57 12.05 -6.16 -23.59
C ALA A 57 11.76 -7.66 -23.49
N PRO A 58 10.97 -8.11 -22.51
CA PRO A 58 10.63 -9.53 -22.39
C PRO A 58 9.78 -9.94 -23.59
N THR A 59 10.21 -10.98 -24.31
CA THR A 59 9.49 -11.55 -25.44
C THR A 59 8.38 -12.52 -25.00
N VAL A 60 8.59 -13.19 -23.88
CA VAL A 60 7.62 -14.08 -23.24
C VAL A 60 7.66 -13.79 -21.74
N SER A 61 6.51 -13.65 -21.12
CA SER A 61 6.39 -13.40 -19.69
C SER A 61 5.55 -14.49 -19.02
N GLU A 62 6.17 -15.29 -18.19
CA GLU A 62 5.45 -16.25 -17.33
C GLU A 62 4.54 -15.51 -16.33
N GLY A 63 4.94 -14.33 -15.88
CA GLY A 63 4.16 -13.48 -14.99
C GLY A 63 2.83 -13.10 -15.63
N TRP A 64 2.87 -12.55 -16.81
CA TRP A 64 1.72 -12.03 -17.54
C TRP A 64 0.91 -13.09 -18.29
N ALA A 65 1.40 -14.33 -18.43
CA ALA A 65 0.67 -15.44 -19.11
C ALA A 65 -0.71 -15.73 -18.49
N ALA A 66 -0.94 -15.35 -17.24
CA ALA A 66 -2.24 -15.49 -16.58
C ALA A 66 -3.24 -14.37 -16.93
N TYR A 67 -2.85 -13.38 -17.71
CA TYR A 67 -3.66 -12.21 -18.05
C TYR A 67 -3.83 -12.11 -19.57
N SER A 68 -5.07 -12.12 -20.06
CA SER A 68 -5.35 -12.15 -21.50
C SER A 68 -4.77 -10.97 -22.30
N ALA A 69 -4.58 -9.81 -21.65
CA ALA A 69 -3.98 -8.62 -22.26
C ALA A 69 -2.55 -8.33 -21.76
N GLY A 70 -1.90 -9.29 -21.08
CA GLY A 70 -0.56 -9.11 -20.51
C GLY A 70 0.50 -8.84 -21.58
N GLU A 71 0.53 -9.64 -22.64
CA GLU A 71 1.47 -9.45 -23.76
C GLU A 71 1.25 -8.11 -24.47
N ALA A 72 0.00 -7.72 -24.71
CA ALA A 72 -0.32 -6.42 -25.30
C ALA A 72 0.14 -5.26 -24.42
N LEU A 73 0.04 -5.36 -23.09
CA LEU A 73 0.57 -4.37 -22.17
C LEU A 73 2.10 -4.22 -22.32
N LEU A 74 2.83 -5.33 -22.31
CA LEU A 74 4.30 -5.32 -22.45
C LEU A 74 4.73 -4.77 -23.79
N HIS A 75 4.09 -5.19 -24.88
CA HIS A 75 4.38 -4.69 -26.21
C HIS A 75 4.18 -3.16 -26.30
N ARG A 76 3.07 -2.64 -25.81
CA ARG A 76 2.79 -1.20 -25.81
C ARG A 76 3.82 -0.40 -24.99
N LEU A 77 4.26 -0.91 -23.85
CA LEU A 77 5.32 -0.28 -23.05
C LEU A 77 6.66 -0.28 -23.78
N ALA A 78 7.03 -1.41 -24.40
CA ALA A 78 8.28 -1.56 -25.14
C ALA A 78 8.34 -0.67 -26.41
N THR A 79 7.20 -0.39 -27.03
CA THR A 79 7.08 0.53 -28.16
C THR A 79 6.96 2.00 -27.75
N GLY A 80 7.05 2.30 -26.45
CA GLY A 80 7.03 3.66 -25.92
C GLY A 80 5.61 4.25 -25.77
N GLU A 81 4.57 3.42 -25.85
CA GLU A 81 3.21 3.85 -25.53
C GLU A 81 3.00 3.99 -24.01
N SER A 82 1.87 4.60 -23.65
CA SER A 82 1.54 4.92 -22.25
C SER A 82 0.22 4.26 -21.81
N PRO A 83 0.17 2.93 -21.71
CA PRO A 83 -1.04 2.23 -21.29
C PRO A 83 -1.39 2.58 -19.84
N ARG A 84 -2.69 2.55 -19.54
CA ARG A 84 -3.23 2.79 -18.19
C ARG A 84 -4.09 1.61 -17.79
N ALA A 85 -3.69 0.93 -16.72
CA ALA A 85 -4.37 -0.29 -16.31
C ALA A 85 -4.48 -0.43 -14.78
N VAL A 86 -5.55 -1.09 -14.36
CA VAL A 86 -5.75 -1.54 -12.98
C VAL A 86 -5.70 -3.06 -13.00
N VAL A 87 -4.73 -3.62 -12.27
CA VAL A 87 -4.38 -5.04 -12.27
C VAL A 87 -4.82 -5.70 -10.97
N THR A 88 -5.56 -6.79 -11.07
CA THR A 88 -5.78 -7.70 -9.93
C THR A 88 -4.58 -8.61 -9.79
N ALA A 89 -3.82 -8.43 -8.72
CA ALA A 89 -2.54 -9.11 -8.50
C ALA A 89 -2.71 -10.61 -8.18
N LEU A 90 -1.84 -11.45 -8.73
CA LEU A 90 -1.65 -12.84 -8.32
C LEU A 90 -0.31 -12.98 -7.60
N ARG A 91 -0.32 -13.31 -6.30
CA ARG A 91 0.90 -13.39 -5.46
C ARG A 91 2.07 -14.11 -6.10
N PRO A 92 1.94 -15.33 -6.59
CA PRO A 92 3.09 -16.09 -7.11
C PRO A 92 3.77 -15.43 -8.32
N ARG A 93 3.02 -14.59 -9.07
CA ARG A 93 3.48 -14.02 -10.34
C ARG A 93 3.90 -12.55 -10.24
N MET A 94 3.68 -11.92 -9.09
CA MET A 94 3.81 -10.47 -8.95
C MET A 94 5.23 -9.96 -9.21
N ARG A 95 6.27 -10.70 -8.77
CA ARG A 95 7.67 -10.36 -9.03
C ARG A 95 7.93 -10.30 -10.54
N ALA A 96 7.63 -11.38 -11.26
CA ALA A 96 7.83 -11.45 -12.71
C ALA A 96 7.02 -10.40 -13.46
N CYS A 97 5.74 -10.23 -13.11
CA CYS A 97 4.90 -9.17 -13.71
C CYS A 97 5.52 -7.78 -13.58
N LEU A 98 6.04 -7.45 -12.40
CA LEU A 98 6.64 -6.14 -12.15
C LEU A 98 7.96 -5.99 -12.91
N SER A 99 8.86 -6.96 -12.82
CA SER A 99 10.16 -6.93 -13.52
C SER A 99 9.99 -6.82 -15.01
N ASP A 100 9.11 -7.61 -15.62
CA ASP A 100 8.81 -7.57 -17.05
C ASP A 100 8.21 -6.23 -17.50
N THR A 101 7.31 -5.66 -16.69
CA THR A 101 6.69 -4.36 -16.95
C THR A 101 7.74 -3.24 -16.94
N ILE A 102 8.63 -3.25 -15.96
CA ILE A 102 9.70 -2.27 -15.85
C ILE A 102 10.73 -2.47 -16.97
N ALA A 103 11.11 -3.71 -17.28
CA ALA A 103 11.99 -4.04 -18.41
C ALA A 103 11.43 -3.49 -19.74
N ALA A 104 10.17 -3.77 -20.05
CA ALA A 104 9.50 -3.25 -21.24
C ALA A 104 9.48 -1.72 -21.29
N THR A 105 9.31 -1.05 -20.15
CA THR A 105 9.35 0.42 -20.09
C THR A 105 10.77 0.95 -20.32
N VAL A 106 11.77 0.38 -19.66
CA VAL A 106 13.16 0.86 -19.74
C VAL A 106 13.76 0.56 -21.12
N SER A 107 13.42 -0.57 -21.74
CA SER A 107 13.86 -0.92 -23.10
C SER A 107 13.43 0.12 -24.15
N SER A 108 12.31 0.81 -23.93
CA SER A 108 11.87 1.93 -24.78
C SER A 108 12.66 3.23 -24.58
N GLY A 109 13.68 3.25 -23.71
CA GLY A 109 14.46 4.44 -23.33
C GLY A 109 13.72 5.40 -22.40
N ARG A 110 12.69 4.93 -21.68
CA ARG A 110 11.86 5.72 -20.76
C ARG A 110 12.09 5.27 -19.32
N SER A 111 11.87 6.19 -18.36
CA SER A 111 12.02 5.93 -16.93
C SER A 111 10.74 5.36 -16.32
N ALA A 112 10.89 4.67 -15.19
CA ALA A 112 9.77 4.17 -14.41
C ALA A 112 9.85 4.59 -12.94
N ILE A 113 8.69 4.80 -12.32
CA ILE A 113 8.52 5.03 -10.88
C ILE A 113 7.67 3.90 -10.30
N VAL A 114 8.14 3.26 -9.24
CA VAL A 114 7.38 2.27 -8.49
C VAL A 114 7.12 2.79 -7.08
N VAL A 115 5.86 2.82 -6.67
CA VAL A 115 5.41 3.33 -5.38
C VAL A 115 4.83 2.20 -4.56
N THR A 116 5.35 2.04 -3.35
CA THR A 116 4.90 1.05 -2.38
C THR A 116 4.42 1.71 -1.09
N ALA A 117 3.67 0.97 -0.28
CA ALA A 117 3.10 1.50 0.96
C ALA A 117 4.15 1.71 2.07
N THR A 118 5.21 0.88 2.11
CA THR A 118 6.24 0.92 3.17
C THR A 118 7.64 1.06 2.60
N GLY A 119 8.57 1.58 3.43
CA GLY A 119 9.99 1.63 3.09
C GLY A 119 10.62 0.24 2.94
N GLU A 120 10.15 -0.74 3.71
CA GLU A 120 10.61 -2.13 3.62
C GLU A 120 10.22 -2.76 2.28
N ASP A 121 8.97 -2.57 1.85
CA ASP A 121 8.51 -3.06 0.53
C ASP A 121 9.24 -2.34 -0.60
N ALA A 122 9.51 -1.03 -0.46
CA ALA A 122 10.31 -0.27 -1.42
C ALA A 122 11.74 -0.83 -1.54
N ALA A 123 12.41 -1.07 -0.43
CA ALA A 123 13.76 -1.62 -0.41
C ALA A 123 13.81 -3.04 -1.00
N ARG A 124 12.81 -3.88 -0.70
CA ARG A 124 12.68 -5.22 -1.28
C ARG A 124 12.44 -5.16 -2.78
N CYS A 125 11.55 -4.28 -3.22
CA CYS A 125 11.23 -4.06 -4.63
C CYS A 125 12.46 -3.55 -5.41
N ALA A 126 13.19 -2.57 -4.89
CA ALA A 126 14.39 -2.04 -5.51
C ALA A 126 15.44 -3.12 -5.73
N ARG A 127 15.74 -3.92 -4.71
CA ARG A 127 16.70 -5.04 -4.79
C ARG A 127 16.30 -6.06 -5.84
N VAL A 128 15.01 -6.45 -5.86
CA VAL A 128 14.48 -7.39 -6.85
C VAL A 128 14.66 -6.87 -8.27
N LEU A 129 14.35 -5.59 -8.51
CA LEU A 129 14.50 -4.98 -9.83
C LEU A 129 15.96 -4.84 -10.26
N GLU A 130 16.87 -4.54 -9.32
CA GLU A 130 18.31 -4.52 -9.61
C GLU A 130 18.85 -5.91 -9.97
N GLU A 131 18.44 -6.94 -9.21
CA GLU A 131 18.82 -8.34 -9.47
C GLU A 131 18.29 -8.83 -10.82
N ASP A 132 17.00 -8.55 -11.12
CA ASP A 132 16.34 -9.08 -12.31
C ASP A 132 16.77 -8.34 -13.60
N LEU A 133 17.05 -7.03 -13.52
CA LEU A 133 17.25 -6.18 -14.69
C LEU A 133 18.71 -5.73 -14.91
N GLY A 134 19.56 -5.85 -13.90
CA GLY A 134 20.95 -5.42 -13.98
C GLY A 134 21.17 -3.92 -14.21
N VAL A 135 20.16 -3.09 -13.86
CA VAL A 135 20.22 -1.63 -13.99
C VAL A 135 20.13 -0.93 -12.64
N PRO A 136 20.71 0.28 -12.48
CA PRO A 136 20.63 1.01 -11.22
C PRO A 136 19.18 1.37 -10.86
N VAL A 137 18.79 1.13 -9.62
CA VAL A 137 17.51 1.51 -9.04
C VAL A 137 17.73 2.54 -7.93
N ALA A 138 17.11 3.70 -8.04
CA ALA A 138 17.15 4.72 -7.01
C ALA A 138 16.05 4.48 -5.98
N LEU A 139 16.43 4.19 -4.74
CA LEU A 139 15.50 4.00 -3.63
C LEU A 139 15.28 5.31 -2.88
N THR A 140 14.02 5.80 -2.82
CA THR A 140 13.65 7.03 -2.12
C THR A 140 12.52 6.83 -1.12
N GLY A 141 12.46 7.68 -0.08
CA GLY A 141 11.47 7.56 1.00
C GLY A 141 11.96 6.74 2.20
N GLY A 142 11.13 6.64 3.25
CA GLY A 142 11.53 5.97 4.48
C GLY A 142 12.69 6.65 5.20
N GLU A 143 13.71 5.90 5.56
CA GLU A 143 14.88 6.36 6.32
C GLU A 143 16.00 6.99 5.44
N VAL A 144 15.71 7.26 4.16
CA VAL A 144 16.68 7.89 3.25
C VAL A 144 17.06 9.28 3.75
N SER A 145 18.37 9.57 3.86
CA SER A 145 18.87 10.86 4.36
C SER A 145 18.41 12.03 3.49
N PRO A 146 18.38 13.27 4.02
CA PRO A 146 18.04 14.46 3.22
C PRO A 146 19.00 14.67 2.03
N GLU A 147 20.29 14.39 2.21
CA GLU A 147 21.32 14.45 1.15
C GLU A 147 20.99 13.47 0.03
N GLU A 148 20.76 12.23 0.37
CA GLU A 148 20.47 11.17 -0.58
C GLU A 148 19.15 11.41 -1.31
N ARG A 149 18.13 11.89 -0.61
CA ARG A 149 16.83 12.26 -1.21
C ARG A 149 17.00 13.35 -2.27
N TYR A 150 17.79 14.38 -1.96
CA TYR A 150 18.09 15.43 -2.92
C TYR A 150 18.93 14.91 -4.09
N ARG A 151 19.92 14.06 -3.82
CA ARG A 151 20.75 13.43 -4.85
C ARG A 151 19.90 12.62 -5.83
N ILE A 152 19.01 11.79 -5.33
CA ILE A 152 18.08 10.99 -6.16
C ILE A 152 17.19 11.88 -7.01
N HIS A 153 16.59 12.92 -6.41
CA HIS A 153 15.74 13.88 -7.13
C HIS A 153 16.52 14.54 -8.28
N ALA A 154 17.71 15.03 -8.01
CA ALA A 154 18.57 15.65 -9.01
C ALA A 154 19.03 14.66 -10.09
N ALA A 155 19.47 13.46 -9.72
CA ALA A 155 19.94 12.42 -10.64
C ALA A 155 18.81 11.95 -11.57
N ALA A 156 17.61 11.77 -11.05
CA ALA A 156 16.43 11.41 -11.84
C ALA A 156 16.04 12.52 -12.83
N THR A 157 16.10 13.80 -12.39
CA THR A 157 15.86 14.96 -13.26
C THR A 157 16.85 15.01 -14.42
N MET A 158 18.11 14.72 -14.14
CA MET A 158 19.18 14.70 -15.15
C MET A 158 19.15 13.43 -16.03
N GLY A 159 18.30 12.46 -15.71
CA GLY A 159 18.21 11.20 -16.42
C GLY A 159 19.38 10.25 -16.17
N HIS A 160 19.99 10.32 -14.98
CA HIS A 160 21.08 9.40 -14.60
C HIS A 160 20.57 8.05 -14.10
N VAL A 161 19.28 7.96 -13.69
CA VAL A 161 18.67 6.72 -13.19
C VAL A 161 17.40 6.39 -13.97
N PRO A 162 17.25 5.15 -14.45
CA PRO A 162 16.06 4.71 -15.19
C PRO A 162 14.88 4.38 -14.30
N ILE A 163 15.13 3.92 -13.08
CA ILE A 163 14.10 3.37 -12.19
C ILE A 163 14.20 4.06 -10.83
N VAL A 164 13.06 4.56 -10.36
CA VAL A 164 12.90 5.10 -9.01
C VAL A 164 11.90 4.24 -8.26
N VAL A 165 12.27 3.72 -7.11
CA VAL A 165 11.38 2.98 -6.21
C VAL A 165 11.26 3.73 -4.90
N GLY A 166 10.08 3.81 -4.33
CA GLY A 166 9.93 4.47 -3.04
C GLY A 166 8.52 4.42 -2.48
N THR A 167 8.32 5.19 -1.41
CA THR A 167 7.00 5.34 -0.81
C THR A 167 6.21 6.49 -1.47
N ARG A 168 5.08 6.90 -0.90
CA ARG A 168 4.21 7.95 -1.47
C ARG A 168 4.93 9.19 -2.01
N SER A 169 6.07 9.57 -1.44
CA SER A 169 6.83 10.74 -1.92
C SER A 169 7.54 10.50 -3.26
N ALA A 170 7.75 9.25 -3.66
CA ALA A 170 8.39 8.91 -4.93
C ALA A 170 7.59 9.41 -6.14
N VAL A 171 6.28 9.57 -6.01
CA VAL A 171 5.43 10.11 -7.09
C VAL A 171 5.82 11.54 -7.51
N TRP A 172 6.59 12.24 -6.70
CA TRP A 172 7.04 13.61 -6.98
C TRP A 172 8.45 13.68 -7.59
N VAL A 173 9.17 12.56 -7.68
CA VAL A 173 10.50 12.57 -8.27
C VAL A 173 10.40 12.85 -9.78
N PRO A 174 11.02 13.93 -10.28
CA PRO A 174 10.98 14.25 -11.71
C PRO A 174 11.92 13.31 -12.46
N CYS A 175 11.38 12.47 -13.31
CA CYS A 175 12.19 11.58 -14.14
C CYS A 175 12.30 12.11 -15.56
N ALA A 176 13.50 12.06 -16.13
CA ALA A 176 13.67 12.36 -17.55
C ALA A 176 12.94 11.29 -18.36
N LYS A 177 12.05 11.73 -19.27
CA LYS A 177 11.26 10.84 -20.14
C LYS A 177 10.46 9.79 -19.35
N LEU A 178 9.65 10.22 -18.38
CA LEU A 178 8.81 9.34 -17.60
C LEU A 178 7.89 8.50 -18.51
N GLY A 179 8.01 7.19 -18.41
CA GLY A 179 7.25 6.20 -19.18
C GLY A 179 6.10 5.56 -18.43
N LEU A 180 6.34 5.25 -17.15
CA LEU A 180 5.40 4.50 -16.36
C LEU A 180 5.47 4.90 -14.88
N ILE A 181 4.30 4.96 -14.24
CA ILE A 181 4.17 4.95 -12.79
C ILE A 181 3.45 3.67 -12.38
N VAL A 182 4.00 2.93 -11.44
CA VAL A 182 3.36 1.74 -10.83
C VAL A 182 2.99 2.08 -9.40
N ILE A 183 1.73 1.89 -9.03
CA ILE A 183 1.24 2.01 -7.65
C ILE A 183 0.90 0.63 -7.14
N CYS A 184 1.57 0.19 -6.08
CA CYS A 184 1.31 -1.07 -5.41
C CYS A 184 0.39 -0.87 -4.21
N ASP A 185 -0.64 -1.73 -4.08
CA ASP A 185 -1.59 -1.73 -2.96
C ASP A 185 -2.28 -0.36 -2.75
N ASP A 186 -2.93 0.14 -3.79
CA ASP A 186 -3.55 1.46 -3.89
C ASP A 186 -4.60 1.77 -2.79
N GLY A 187 -5.09 0.75 -2.09
CA GLY A 187 -6.00 0.89 -0.94
C GLY A 187 -5.29 1.15 0.39
N ASP A 188 -3.97 1.16 0.46
CA ASP A 188 -3.23 1.36 1.71
C ASP A 188 -3.19 2.85 2.11
N ASP A 189 -3.64 3.15 3.34
CA ASP A 189 -3.69 4.53 3.86
C ASP A 189 -2.29 5.20 3.96
N ARG A 190 -1.20 4.44 3.96
CA ARG A 190 0.17 4.97 3.97
C ARG A 190 0.56 5.65 2.65
N LEU A 191 -0.17 5.39 1.56
CA LEU A 191 -0.02 6.09 0.29
C LEU A 191 -0.60 7.51 0.30
N ARG A 192 -1.37 7.87 1.34
CA ARG A 192 -1.88 9.21 1.54
C ARG A 192 -0.86 10.07 2.29
N GLU A 193 -0.66 11.32 1.84
CA GLU A 193 0.17 12.29 2.55
C GLU A 193 -0.48 12.68 3.89
N ARG A 194 0.32 12.72 4.95
CA ARG A 194 -0.14 13.06 6.30
C ARG A 194 -0.28 14.56 6.53
N ARG A 195 0.55 15.36 5.85
CA ARG A 195 0.50 16.82 5.88
C ARG A 195 -0.54 17.33 4.90
N PHE A 196 -1.08 18.51 5.16
CA PHE A 196 -1.95 19.17 4.18
C PHE A 196 -1.20 19.35 2.84
N PRO A 197 -1.87 19.14 1.70
CA PRO A 197 -3.29 18.91 1.45
C PRO A 197 -3.77 17.44 1.51
N ARG A 198 -2.96 16.53 2.04
CA ARG A 198 -3.29 15.11 2.21
C ARG A 198 -3.62 14.39 0.90
N CYS A 199 -2.97 14.81 -0.19
CA CYS A 199 -3.13 14.16 -1.47
C CYS A 199 -2.63 12.71 -1.42
N ASP A 200 -3.26 11.88 -2.22
CA ASP A 200 -2.94 10.45 -2.33
C ASP A 200 -1.95 10.24 -3.49
N ALA A 201 -1.06 9.27 -3.37
CA ALA A 201 -0.10 8.92 -4.41
C ALA A 201 -0.77 8.59 -5.76
N LEU A 202 -1.93 7.92 -5.72
CA LEU A 202 -2.70 7.60 -6.92
C LEU A 202 -3.25 8.88 -7.59
N ASP A 203 -3.81 9.83 -6.83
CA ASP A 203 -4.30 11.10 -7.38
C ASP A 203 -3.17 11.90 -8.05
N VAL A 204 -1.99 11.94 -7.42
CA VAL A 204 -0.80 12.58 -7.99
C VAL A 204 -0.35 11.88 -9.26
N SER A 205 -0.29 10.56 -9.27
CA SER A 205 0.10 9.76 -10.44
C SER A 205 -0.83 9.96 -11.62
N VAL A 206 -2.14 10.02 -11.40
CA VAL A 206 -3.12 10.32 -12.45
C VAL A 206 -2.84 11.69 -13.10
N GLN A 207 -2.56 12.73 -12.30
CA GLN A 207 -2.24 14.05 -12.85
C GLN A 207 -0.89 14.07 -13.57
N ARG A 208 0.13 13.41 -13.02
CA ARG A 208 1.43 13.29 -13.67
C ARG A 208 1.35 12.55 -15.01
N CYS A 209 0.65 11.43 -15.05
CA CYS A 209 0.44 10.68 -16.29
C CYS A 209 -0.28 11.51 -17.36
N ALA A 210 -1.23 12.35 -16.95
CA ALA A 210 -1.93 13.23 -17.88
C ALA A 210 -1.05 14.38 -18.40
N VAL A 211 -0.13 14.91 -17.57
CA VAL A 211 0.78 16.01 -17.92
C VAL A 211 1.99 15.52 -18.71
N GLU A 212 2.57 14.40 -18.31
CA GLU A 212 3.85 13.89 -18.84
C GLU A 212 3.65 12.84 -19.95
N GLY A 213 2.41 12.45 -20.24
CA GLY A 213 2.14 11.41 -21.23
C GLY A 213 2.65 10.03 -20.81
N ALA A 214 2.69 9.76 -19.49
CA ALA A 214 3.14 8.49 -18.96
C ALA A 214 2.00 7.48 -18.80
N GLY A 215 2.34 6.19 -18.78
CA GLY A 215 1.43 5.11 -18.40
C GLY A 215 1.21 5.05 -16.90
N LEU A 216 0.13 4.40 -16.49
CA LEU A 216 -0.16 4.09 -15.09
C LEU A 216 -0.52 2.62 -14.93
N LEU A 217 0.13 1.95 -14.01
CA LEU A 217 -0.24 0.61 -13.57
C LEU A 217 -0.59 0.64 -12.08
N VAL A 218 -1.83 0.35 -11.74
CA VAL A 218 -2.28 0.19 -10.37
C VAL A 218 -2.41 -1.29 -10.07
N VAL A 219 -1.66 -1.79 -9.10
CA VAL A 219 -1.50 -3.23 -8.85
C VAL A 219 -1.88 -3.54 -7.42
N SER A 220 -2.94 -4.29 -7.20
CA SER A 220 -3.40 -4.69 -5.87
C SER A 220 -4.20 -5.98 -5.88
N PHE A 221 -4.25 -6.67 -4.74
CA PHE A 221 -5.08 -7.88 -4.57
C PHE A 221 -6.57 -7.55 -4.56
N ALA A 222 -6.92 -6.38 -4.08
CA ALA A 222 -8.27 -5.86 -4.08
C ALA A 222 -8.25 -4.39 -4.50
N ARG A 223 -9.05 -4.03 -5.48
CA ARG A 223 -9.13 -2.66 -5.98
C ARG A 223 -9.69 -1.72 -4.94
N SER A 224 -9.09 -0.55 -4.79
CA SER A 224 -9.73 0.55 -4.07
C SER A 224 -10.92 1.12 -4.86
N VAL A 225 -11.74 1.88 -4.16
CA VAL A 225 -12.84 2.63 -4.81
C VAL A 225 -12.31 3.60 -5.87
N LYS A 226 -11.14 4.20 -5.62
CA LYS A 226 -10.49 5.12 -6.57
C LYS A 226 -10.04 4.40 -7.84
N ALA A 227 -9.35 3.26 -7.70
CA ALA A 227 -8.93 2.46 -8.84
C ALA A 227 -10.13 1.95 -9.65
N GLN A 228 -11.20 1.52 -8.98
CA GLN A 228 -12.43 1.12 -9.65
C GLN A 228 -13.10 2.30 -10.38
N ALA A 229 -13.04 3.51 -9.83
CA ALA A 229 -13.55 4.70 -10.51
C ALA A 229 -12.79 5.02 -11.81
N LEU A 230 -11.45 4.83 -11.82
CA LEU A 230 -10.64 4.98 -13.04
C LEU A 230 -11.07 3.98 -14.14
N VAL A 231 -11.36 2.74 -13.75
CA VAL A 231 -11.88 1.74 -14.71
C VAL A 231 -13.27 2.11 -15.21
N ARG A 232 -14.19 2.49 -14.31
CA ARG A 232 -15.56 2.85 -14.69
C ARG A 232 -15.66 4.09 -15.55
N SER A 233 -14.75 5.05 -15.38
CA SER A 233 -14.68 6.25 -16.25
C SER A 233 -14.04 5.99 -17.62
N GLY A 234 -13.51 4.79 -17.86
CA GLY A 234 -12.77 4.48 -19.09
C GLY A 234 -11.36 5.10 -19.13
N TRP A 235 -10.89 5.71 -18.04
CA TRP A 235 -9.56 6.31 -17.96
C TRP A 235 -8.44 5.28 -17.91
N ALA A 236 -8.71 4.12 -17.31
CA ALA A 236 -7.85 2.95 -17.25
C ALA A 236 -8.63 1.69 -17.63
N VAL A 237 -7.93 0.68 -18.16
CA VAL A 237 -8.52 -0.64 -18.44
C VAL A 237 -8.35 -1.57 -17.25
N SER A 238 -9.26 -2.53 -17.10
CA SER A 238 -9.13 -3.61 -16.14
C SER A 238 -8.24 -4.72 -16.71
N LEU A 239 -7.24 -5.14 -15.96
CA LEU A 239 -6.43 -6.32 -16.25
C LEU A 239 -6.63 -7.34 -15.13
N ASP A 240 -7.59 -8.23 -15.35
CA ASP A 240 -7.88 -9.32 -14.43
C ASP A 240 -7.25 -10.62 -14.95
N PRO A 241 -6.79 -11.49 -14.07
CA PRO A 241 -6.31 -12.81 -14.47
C PRO A 241 -7.46 -13.66 -15.01
N VAL A 242 -7.15 -14.61 -15.86
CA VAL A 242 -8.14 -15.56 -16.34
C VAL A 242 -8.74 -16.33 -15.14
N PRO A 243 -10.05 -16.68 -15.18
CA PRO A 243 -10.74 -17.25 -14.02
C PRO A 243 -10.10 -18.53 -13.44
N GLY A 244 -9.47 -19.35 -14.27
CA GLY A 244 -8.71 -20.53 -13.84
C GLY A 244 -7.52 -20.13 -12.96
N ALA A 245 -6.66 -19.27 -13.47
CA ALA A 245 -5.47 -18.81 -12.75
C ALA A 245 -5.82 -18.07 -11.45
N LEU A 246 -6.93 -17.32 -11.42
CA LEU A 246 -7.39 -16.67 -10.20
C LEU A 246 -7.81 -17.71 -9.14
N ARG A 247 -8.59 -18.71 -9.52
CA ARG A 247 -9.01 -19.79 -8.59
C ARG A 247 -7.82 -20.58 -8.03
N ASP A 248 -6.84 -20.86 -8.87
CA ASP A 248 -5.66 -21.64 -8.46
C ASP A 248 -4.73 -20.86 -7.53
N ALA A 249 -4.67 -19.53 -7.69
CA ALA A 249 -3.81 -18.67 -6.91
C ALA A 249 -4.47 -18.13 -5.63
N THR A 250 -5.78 -18.28 -5.46
CA THR A 250 -6.50 -17.76 -4.28
C THR A 250 -6.79 -18.85 -3.27
N PRO A 251 -6.69 -18.55 -1.96
CA PRO A 251 -7.06 -19.50 -0.92
C PRO A 251 -8.57 -19.80 -0.95
N ARG A 252 -8.93 -21.00 -0.55
CA ARG A 252 -10.34 -21.34 -0.33
C ARG A 252 -10.84 -20.63 0.91
N VAL A 253 -11.91 -19.84 0.76
CA VAL A 253 -12.53 -19.12 1.86
C VAL A 253 -13.72 -19.91 2.39
N HIS A 254 -13.73 -20.21 3.69
CA HIS A 254 -14.83 -20.84 4.39
C HIS A 254 -15.50 -19.80 5.30
N LEU A 255 -16.76 -19.49 5.01
CA LEU A 255 -17.56 -18.58 5.82
C LEU A 255 -18.29 -19.38 6.92
N HIS A 256 -18.12 -18.95 8.17
CA HIS A 256 -18.88 -19.46 9.30
C HIS A 256 -20.03 -18.50 9.59
N GLY A 257 -21.21 -18.78 9.02
CA GLY A 257 -22.43 -18.00 9.21
C GLY A 257 -23.37 -18.62 10.25
N GLU A 258 -24.51 -17.97 10.50
CA GLU A 258 -25.53 -18.42 11.48
C GLU A 258 -26.00 -19.85 11.24
N THR A 259 -26.32 -20.22 10.00
CA THR A 259 -26.74 -21.58 9.66
C THR A 259 -25.69 -22.64 10.01
N GLN A 260 -24.41 -22.33 9.86
CA GLN A 260 -23.34 -23.25 10.24
C GLN A 260 -23.17 -23.29 11.77
N ALA A 261 -23.30 -22.15 12.45
CA ALA A 261 -23.29 -22.07 13.90
C ALA A 261 -24.43 -22.88 14.54
N GLU A 262 -25.63 -22.78 14.00
CA GLU A 262 -26.83 -23.56 14.44
C GLU A 262 -26.58 -25.07 14.28
N ARG A 263 -26.01 -25.51 13.14
CA ARG A 263 -25.69 -26.93 12.92
C ARG A 263 -24.62 -27.47 13.90
N GLU A 264 -23.71 -26.64 14.34
CA GLU A 264 -22.67 -26.98 15.32
C GLU A 264 -23.18 -26.83 16.77
N GLY A 265 -24.40 -26.30 17.00
CA GLY A 265 -24.98 -26.07 18.33
C GLY A 265 -24.14 -25.15 19.18
N ALA A 266 -23.99 -25.46 20.48
CA ALA A 266 -23.22 -24.61 21.40
C ALA A 266 -21.78 -24.34 20.95
N SER A 267 -21.13 -25.29 20.27
CA SER A 267 -19.75 -25.14 19.77
C SER A 267 -19.65 -24.20 18.57
N GLY A 268 -20.72 -23.99 17.80
CA GLY A 268 -20.77 -23.05 16.68
C GLY A 268 -20.79 -21.58 17.12
N HIS A 269 -21.29 -21.32 18.33
CA HIS A 269 -21.33 -19.98 18.92
C HIS A 269 -20.10 -19.64 19.79
N MET A 270 -19.13 -20.54 19.87
CA MET A 270 -17.88 -20.27 20.56
C MET A 270 -17.07 -19.22 19.79
N ARG A 271 -16.18 -18.52 20.48
CA ARG A 271 -15.28 -17.51 19.87
C ARG A 271 -14.45 -18.07 18.72
N ILE A 272 -13.94 -19.28 18.86
CA ILE A 272 -13.36 -20.08 17.79
C ILE A 272 -14.27 -21.26 17.56
N PRO A 273 -15.10 -21.23 16.51
CA PRO A 273 -16.03 -22.31 16.19
C PRO A 273 -15.30 -23.63 15.95
N GLN A 274 -16.00 -24.74 16.15
CA GLN A 274 -15.42 -26.08 15.97
C GLN A 274 -14.86 -26.31 14.55
N ALA A 275 -15.54 -25.74 13.52
CA ALA A 275 -15.02 -25.76 12.15
C ALA A 275 -13.65 -25.07 12.04
N ALA A 276 -13.51 -23.90 12.62
CA ALA A 276 -12.23 -23.17 12.63
C ALA A 276 -11.13 -23.93 13.37
N LEU A 277 -11.45 -24.55 14.51
CA LEU A 277 -10.48 -25.41 15.23
C LEU A 277 -10.02 -26.62 14.41
N ARG A 278 -10.92 -27.22 13.63
CA ARG A 278 -10.53 -28.33 12.71
C ARG A 278 -9.58 -27.82 11.64
N MET A 279 -9.86 -26.68 11.02
CA MET A 279 -8.99 -26.07 10.01
C MET A 279 -7.62 -25.68 10.58
N ILE A 280 -7.59 -25.10 11.79
CA ILE A 280 -6.33 -24.77 12.48
C ILE A 280 -5.49 -26.04 12.71
N ARG A 281 -6.10 -27.11 13.23
CA ARG A 281 -5.39 -28.37 13.47
C ARG A 281 -4.88 -29.04 12.19
N GLN A 282 -5.64 -28.93 11.11
CA GLN A 282 -5.21 -29.42 9.80
C GLN A 282 -4.06 -28.58 9.26
N GLY A 283 -4.18 -27.25 9.25
CA GLY A 283 -3.15 -26.34 8.74
C GLY A 283 -1.83 -26.47 9.49
N LEU A 284 -1.86 -26.70 10.82
CA LEU A 284 -0.67 -26.91 11.64
C LEU A 284 0.13 -28.18 11.26
N ARG A 285 -0.45 -29.11 10.52
CA ARG A 285 0.30 -30.29 9.99
C ARG A 285 1.08 -29.94 8.73
N GLU A 286 0.68 -28.88 8.02
CA GLU A 286 1.23 -28.46 6.73
C GLU A 286 2.13 -27.23 6.86
N GLY A 287 1.93 -26.40 7.91
CA GLY A 287 2.72 -25.19 8.11
C GLY A 287 2.18 -24.28 9.22
N PRO A 288 2.67 -23.01 9.30
CA PRO A 288 2.21 -22.05 10.30
C PRO A 288 0.78 -21.61 10.00
N VAL A 289 -0.02 -21.42 11.06
CA VAL A 289 -1.39 -20.91 10.98
C VAL A 289 -1.45 -19.50 11.58
N LEU A 290 -1.96 -18.53 10.81
CA LEU A 290 -2.20 -17.18 11.26
C LEU A 290 -3.64 -17.02 11.72
N ILE A 291 -3.83 -16.56 12.97
CA ILE A 291 -5.14 -16.20 13.52
C ILE A 291 -5.19 -14.68 13.64
N GLN A 292 -6.03 -14.05 12.84
CA GLN A 292 -6.23 -12.60 12.89
C GLN A 292 -7.45 -12.27 13.76
N VAL A 293 -7.28 -11.33 14.70
CA VAL A 293 -8.34 -10.84 15.59
C VAL A 293 -8.52 -9.34 15.45
N ALA A 294 -9.76 -8.88 15.66
CA ALA A 294 -10.13 -7.47 15.42
C ALA A 294 -9.62 -6.48 16.48
N ALA A 295 -9.14 -6.95 17.63
CA ALA A 295 -8.72 -6.10 18.72
C ALA A 295 -7.53 -6.69 19.48
N SER A 296 -6.63 -5.82 19.95
CA SER A 296 -5.55 -6.17 20.90
C SER A 296 -6.04 -6.13 22.34
N GLY A 297 -5.28 -6.74 23.25
CA GLY A 297 -5.57 -6.75 24.69
C GLY A 297 -6.39 -7.96 25.16
N TYR A 298 -6.62 -8.03 26.48
CA TYR A 298 -7.33 -9.16 27.11
C TYR A 298 -8.85 -9.02 26.93
N TRP A 299 -9.45 -7.98 27.53
CA TRP A 299 -10.85 -7.60 27.32
C TRP A 299 -10.93 -6.10 26.97
N PRO A 300 -10.77 -5.72 25.74
CA PRO A 300 -10.71 -4.32 25.34
C PRO A 300 -12.03 -3.55 25.53
N THR A 301 -13.14 -4.26 25.71
CA THR A 301 -14.43 -3.67 26.04
C THR A 301 -15.22 -4.66 26.90
N VAL A 302 -15.79 -4.17 27.99
CA VAL A 302 -16.57 -4.99 28.90
C VAL A 302 -18.01 -4.47 29.09
N VAL A 303 -18.89 -5.39 29.42
CA VAL A 303 -20.31 -5.16 29.69
C VAL A 303 -20.73 -5.80 31.00
N CYS A 304 -21.82 -5.34 31.57
CA CYS A 304 -22.42 -5.98 32.73
C CYS A 304 -22.77 -7.43 32.42
N ARG A 305 -22.35 -8.37 33.26
CA ARG A 305 -22.64 -9.79 33.06
C ARG A 305 -24.13 -10.08 33.14
N ARG A 306 -24.86 -9.33 34.01
CA ARG A 306 -26.29 -9.56 34.29
C ARG A 306 -27.22 -9.02 33.19
N CYS A 307 -27.04 -7.76 32.77
CA CYS A 307 -27.96 -7.09 31.83
C CYS A 307 -27.38 -6.74 30.48
N GLY A 308 -26.05 -6.94 30.24
CA GLY A 308 -25.43 -6.63 28.98
C GLY A 308 -25.10 -5.14 28.76
N GLU A 309 -25.45 -4.25 29.70
CA GLU A 309 -25.20 -2.82 29.60
C GLU A 309 -23.66 -2.55 29.54
N ARG A 310 -23.25 -1.61 28.68
CA ARG A 310 -21.83 -1.27 28.49
C ARG A 310 -21.24 -0.69 29.79
N ALA A 311 -20.12 -1.24 30.22
CA ALA A 311 -19.42 -0.72 31.36
C ALA A 311 -18.66 0.58 30.99
N ARG A 312 -19.03 1.67 31.68
CA ARG A 312 -18.46 2.99 31.44
C ARG A 312 -17.76 3.52 32.68
N CYS A 313 -16.75 4.34 32.46
CA CYS A 313 -16.02 5.04 33.49
C CYS A 313 -16.94 6.08 34.14
N ARG A 314 -16.95 6.11 35.49
CA ARG A 314 -17.72 7.11 36.24
C ARG A 314 -17.19 8.52 36.13
N HIS A 315 -15.93 8.70 35.73
CA HIS A 315 -15.28 9.99 35.63
C HIS A 315 -15.46 10.66 34.25
N CYS A 316 -15.28 9.89 33.15
CA CYS A 316 -15.29 10.45 31.80
C CYS A 316 -16.26 9.76 30.84
N SER A 317 -17.07 8.82 31.37
CA SER A 317 -18.01 7.99 30.56
C SER A 317 -17.34 7.16 29.44
N GLY A 318 -16.01 7.08 29.39
CA GLY A 318 -15.25 6.25 28.46
C GLY A 318 -15.48 4.75 28.69
N PRO A 319 -15.22 3.90 27.69
CA PRO A 319 -15.37 2.46 27.81
C PRO A 319 -14.33 1.90 28.81
N LEU A 320 -14.76 0.91 29.60
CA LEU A 320 -13.88 0.17 30.49
C LEU A 320 -13.33 -1.06 29.76
N ALA A 321 -12.06 -1.37 30.04
CA ALA A 321 -11.33 -2.54 29.58
C ALA A 321 -10.78 -3.32 30.79
N VAL A 322 -10.49 -4.60 30.58
CA VAL A 322 -9.80 -5.44 31.59
C VAL A 322 -8.47 -5.89 31.02
N GLY A 323 -7.40 -5.66 31.75
CA GLY A 323 -6.06 -6.12 31.44
C GLY A 323 -5.85 -7.60 31.75
N SER A 324 -4.69 -8.16 31.39
CA SER A 324 -4.33 -9.56 31.66
C SER A 324 -4.22 -9.89 33.14
N GLY A 325 -3.92 -8.90 33.99
CA GLY A 325 -3.89 -9.00 35.42
C GLY A 325 -5.27 -8.86 36.10
N GLY A 326 -6.35 -8.69 35.34
CA GLY A 326 -7.71 -8.54 35.86
C GLY A 326 -8.07 -7.12 36.30
N GLU A 327 -7.16 -6.15 36.12
CA GLU A 327 -7.41 -4.73 36.42
C GLU A 327 -8.41 -4.13 35.44
N VAL A 328 -9.40 -3.42 35.98
CA VAL A 328 -10.40 -2.67 35.18
C VAL A 328 -9.92 -1.24 35.00
N THR A 329 -9.65 -0.85 33.76
CA THR A 329 -9.16 0.48 33.43
C THR A 329 -10.02 1.18 32.36
N CYS A 330 -10.05 2.49 32.40
CA CYS A 330 -10.73 3.29 31.39
C CYS A 330 -9.83 3.50 30.17
N SER A 331 -10.32 3.16 28.97
CA SER A 331 -9.57 3.31 27.73
C SER A 331 -9.35 4.79 27.32
N TRP A 332 -10.10 5.75 27.90
CA TRP A 332 -9.94 7.18 27.58
C TRP A 332 -9.06 7.93 28.59
N CYS A 333 -9.32 7.77 29.89
CA CYS A 333 -8.61 8.54 30.91
C CYS A 333 -7.63 7.71 31.75
N ALA A 334 -7.42 6.43 31.41
CA ALA A 334 -6.54 5.48 32.05
C ALA A 334 -6.77 5.24 33.56
N ARG A 335 -7.85 5.79 34.16
CA ARG A 335 -8.17 5.58 35.55
C ARG A 335 -8.60 4.14 35.81
N THR A 336 -8.09 3.55 36.87
CA THR A 336 -8.49 2.22 37.35
C THR A 336 -9.82 2.30 38.08
N SER A 337 -10.69 1.34 37.83
CA SER A 337 -12.00 1.19 38.49
C SER A 337 -11.99 -0.06 39.37
N GLN A 338 -11.72 0.09 40.66
CA GLN A 338 -11.68 -1.04 41.59
C GLN A 338 -13.08 -1.58 41.93
N THR A 339 -14.10 -0.71 41.93
CA THR A 339 -15.48 -1.07 42.34
C THR A 339 -16.45 -0.53 41.30
N TRP A 340 -16.53 -1.18 40.15
CA TRP A 340 -17.56 -0.83 39.15
C TRP A 340 -18.92 -1.43 39.54
N ARG A 341 -19.96 -0.65 39.37
CA ARG A 341 -21.35 -1.10 39.54
C ARG A 341 -22.19 -0.64 38.36
N CYS A 342 -22.98 -1.53 37.82
CA CYS A 342 -23.85 -1.25 36.69
C CYS A 342 -24.93 -0.20 37.05
N PRO A 343 -25.03 0.90 36.29
CA PRO A 343 -26.05 1.92 36.55
C PRO A 343 -27.47 1.42 36.29
N HIS A 344 -27.64 0.38 35.47
CA HIS A 344 -28.95 -0.13 35.08
C HIS A 344 -29.49 -1.21 36.05
N CYS A 345 -28.65 -2.16 36.47
CA CYS A 345 -29.11 -3.30 37.28
C CYS A 345 -28.37 -3.48 38.60
N SER A 346 -27.45 -2.56 38.93
CA SER A 346 -26.62 -2.60 40.12
C SER A 346 -25.67 -3.82 40.22
N GLY A 347 -25.57 -4.66 39.20
CA GLY A 347 -24.64 -5.79 39.13
C GLY A 347 -23.19 -5.33 39.16
N THR A 348 -22.30 -6.14 39.74
CA THR A 348 -20.86 -5.82 39.92
C THR A 348 -19.95 -6.63 38.99
N GLU A 349 -20.47 -7.69 38.38
CA GLU A 349 -19.68 -8.57 37.52
C GLU A 349 -19.63 -8.08 36.08
N LEU A 350 -18.43 -8.14 35.53
CA LEU A 350 -18.15 -7.79 34.16
C LEU A 350 -17.94 -9.04 33.29
N ARG A 351 -18.36 -8.98 32.03
CA ARG A 351 -17.95 -9.93 31.00
C ARG A 351 -17.42 -9.22 29.79
N ALA A 352 -16.59 -9.89 29.01
CA ALA A 352 -16.11 -9.35 27.77
C ALA A 352 -17.26 -9.12 26.78
N ALA A 353 -17.35 -7.91 26.24
CA ALA A 353 -18.13 -7.63 25.03
C ALA A 353 -17.32 -8.00 23.78
N ARG A 354 -16.00 -7.77 23.86
CA ARG A 354 -15.02 -8.21 22.87
C ARG A 354 -13.83 -8.80 23.61
N VAL A 355 -13.21 -9.78 23.02
CA VAL A 355 -11.99 -10.41 23.55
C VAL A 355 -10.86 -10.09 22.59
N GLY A 356 -9.72 -9.65 23.07
CA GLY A 356 -8.55 -9.30 22.27
C GLY A 356 -7.59 -10.46 22.04
N SER A 357 -6.50 -10.21 21.32
CA SER A 357 -5.49 -11.20 20.93
C SER A 357 -4.82 -11.93 22.10
N THR A 358 -4.68 -11.26 23.24
CA THR A 358 -4.03 -11.84 24.43
C THR A 358 -4.79 -13.02 25.07
N ARG A 359 -6.07 -13.20 24.71
CA ARG A 359 -6.93 -14.27 25.20
C ARG A 359 -7.44 -15.20 24.08
N THR A 360 -7.09 -14.96 22.84
CA THR A 360 -7.43 -15.86 21.75
C THR A 360 -6.43 -17.00 21.67
#